data_068659eb5113505775d210b1098fc2cc
#
_entry.id   068659eb5113505775d210b1098fc2cc
#
_cell.length_a   1.000
_cell.length_b   1.000
_cell.length_c   1.000
_cell.angle_alpha   90.00
_cell.angle_beta   90.00
_cell.angle_gamma   90.00
#
_symmetry.space_group_name_H-M   'P 1'
#
loop_
_entity.id
_entity.type
_entity.pdbx_description
1 polymer ?
#
loop_
_entity_poly.entity_id
_entity_poly.type
_entity_poly.pdbx_seq_one_letter_code
_entity_poly.pdbx_strand_id
1 'polypeptide(L)'
;MIKFCSFLIIALVTWSIQAQDVLLKRADSLYAHGNYSQAIDTYKSYEQQGLVYEKMAKAYLALGNYDLALKNYDLALNAFPEDALIKYDYAKLLSRSKKLNDAAVLFSELVYLDYRNPNYHYELGLVFEKQGDSTAMNRFHSAYELDPTHQKAIAKMARYFLVKRKHEASLKYINTGLESYANNVELINLKALNYYWKEDYKEASVWFDKLLVLGENSQFIHEKLSFCYAEQTLYKKAIDHANLAVSFDPKNTTNLYILGQLYENINDYAAAEKWISEALVIMDQPLNAEYTKLATILNQQGKYKEAIAALQNAIKEDPQDEMAQFFLVRTKDEYYADRDSKIKIYEVFKEKFPKSVYIPFANGRLRELKDEKFMKSD
;
A
#
# COMPACT_ATOMS: atom_id res chain seq x y z
N MET A 1 -5.76 -33.27 -69.55
CA MET A 1 -6.57 -33.10 -68.32
C MET A 1 -5.72 -32.85 -67.06
N ILE A 2 -4.71 -33.66 -66.78
CA ILE A 2 -3.88 -33.54 -65.52
C ILE A 2 -3.19 -32.18 -65.37
N LYS A 3 -2.61 -31.59 -66.43
CA LYS A 3 -1.97 -30.28 -66.37
C LYS A 3 -2.97 -29.13 -66.11
N PHE A 4 -4.20 -29.21 -66.57
CA PHE A 4 -5.21 -28.19 -66.34
C PHE A 4 -5.79 -28.22 -64.91
N CYS A 5 -5.96 -29.43 -64.34
CA CYS A 5 -6.34 -29.59 -62.94
C CYS A 5 -5.25 -29.10 -62.01
N SER A 6 -3.95 -29.31 -62.30
CA SER A 6 -2.83 -28.78 -61.49
C SER A 6 -2.77 -27.24 -61.49
N PHE A 7 -3.06 -26.60 -62.62
CA PHE A 7 -3.08 -25.14 -62.72
C PHE A 7 -4.27 -24.52 -61.99
N LEU A 8 -5.44 -25.19 -62.04
CA LEU A 8 -6.64 -24.75 -61.30
C LEU A 8 -6.46 -24.86 -59.78
N ILE A 9 -5.82 -25.94 -59.31
CA ILE A 9 -5.50 -26.13 -57.89
C ILE A 9 -4.52 -25.07 -57.39
N ILE A 10 -3.44 -24.77 -58.16
CA ILE A 10 -2.45 -23.74 -57.83
C ILE A 10 -3.12 -22.36 -57.79
N ALA A 11 -4.00 -22.02 -58.73
CA ALA A 11 -4.72 -20.75 -58.76
C ALA A 11 -5.68 -20.63 -57.57
N LEU A 12 -6.39 -21.67 -57.16
CA LEU A 12 -7.26 -21.66 -55.98
C LEU A 12 -6.49 -21.51 -54.68
N VAL A 13 -5.35 -22.18 -54.57
CA VAL A 13 -4.47 -22.05 -53.38
C VAL A 13 -3.87 -20.63 -53.28
N THR A 14 -3.44 -20.03 -54.38
CA THR A 14 -2.94 -18.64 -54.36
C THR A 14 -4.01 -17.62 -54.00
N TRP A 15 -5.25 -17.83 -54.47
CA TRP A 15 -6.40 -16.96 -54.13
C TRP A 15 -6.79 -17.09 -52.67
N SER A 16 -6.78 -18.28 -52.07
CA SER A 16 -7.07 -18.47 -50.66
C SER A 16 -6.03 -17.82 -49.76
N ILE A 17 -4.73 -17.96 -50.09
CA ILE A 17 -3.62 -17.31 -49.38
C ILE A 17 -3.77 -15.79 -49.43
N GLN A 18 -4.07 -15.22 -50.60
CA GLN A 18 -4.23 -13.78 -50.77
C GLN A 18 -5.44 -13.23 -50.01
N ALA A 19 -6.56 -14.00 -49.97
CA ALA A 19 -7.75 -13.64 -49.17
C ALA A 19 -7.45 -13.66 -47.68
N GLN A 20 -6.68 -14.63 -47.19
CA GLN A 20 -6.29 -14.72 -45.77
C GLN A 20 -5.34 -13.56 -45.37
N ASP A 21 -4.38 -13.16 -46.23
CA ASP A 21 -3.50 -12.02 -45.97
C ASP A 21 -4.28 -10.68 -45.88
N VAL A 22 -5.28 -10.48 -46.75
CA VAL A 22 -6.20 -9.33 -46.67
C VAL A 22 -7.00 -9.31 -45.39
N LEU A 23 -7.51 -10.49 -44.95
CA LEU A 23 -8.28 -10.64 -43.73
C LEU A 23 -7.44 -10.30 -42.49
N LEU A 24 -6.20 -10.80 -42.43
CA LEU A 24 -5.26 -10.52 -41.35
C LEU A 24 -4.92 -9.04 -41.27
N LYS A 25 -4.60 -8.40 -42.39
CA LYS A 25 -4.33 -6.95 -42.45
C LYS A 25 -5.53 -6.11 -42.02
N ARG A 26 -6.75 -6.53 -42.38
CA ARG A 26 -7.97 -5.87 -41.91
C ARG A 26 -8.14 -5.98 -40.39
N ALA A 27 -7.92 -7.17 -39.84
CA ALA A 27 -8.02 -7.38 -38.38
C ALA A 27 -6.96 -6.54 -37.63
N ASP A 28 -5.71 -6.51 -38.13
CA ASP A 28 -4.64 -5.70 -37.57
C ASP A 28 -4.97 -4.19 -37.64
N SER A 29 -5.57 -3.74 -38.74
CA SER A 29 -6.03 -2.36 -38.89
C SER A 29 -7.16 -2.03 -37.89
N LEU A 30 -8.12 -2.91 -37.72
CA LEU A 30 -9.19 -2.74 -36.72
C LEU A 30 -8.62 -2.65 -35.30
N TYR A 31 -7.66 -3.51 -35.00
CA TYR A 31 -6.96 -3.47 -33.70
C TYR A 31 -6.24 -2.13 -33.48
N ALA A 32 -5.47 -1.68 -34.49
CA ALA A 32 -4.71 -0.43 -34.42
C ALA A 32 -5.61 0.82 -34.23
N HIS A 33 -6.85 0.77 -34.72
CA HIS A 33 -7.84 1.82 -34.55
C HIS A 33 -8.73 1.66 -33.29
N GLY A 34 -8.40 0.72 -32.41
CA GLY A 34 -9.14 0.49 -31.16
C GLY A 34 -10.45 -0.29 -31.31
N ASN A 35 -10.76 -0.79 -32.52
CA ASN A 35 -11.96 -1.60 -32.79
C ASN A 35 -11.74 -3.06 -32.38
N TYR A 36 -11.40 -3.30 -31.11
CA TYR A 36 -10.94 -4.59 -30.61
C TYR A 36 -11.95 -5.72 -30.79
N SER A 37 -13.25 -5.49 -30.57
CA SER A 37 -14.28 -6.52 -30.75
C SER A 37 -14.35 -6.98 -32.21
N GLN A 38 -14.36 -6.04 -33.14
CA GLN A 38 -14.40 -6.36 -34.58
C GLN A 38 -13.09 -7.02 -35.05
N ALA A 39 -11.96 -6.60 -34.47
CA ALA A 39 -10.66 -7.23 -34.72
C ALA A 39 -10.69 -8.71 -34.29
N ILE A 40 -11.20 -9.01 -33.09
CA ILE A 40 -11.33 -10.37 -32.56
C ILE A 40 -12.22 -11.23 -33.48
N ASP A 41 -13.39 -10.71 -33.89
CA ASP A 41 -14.29 -11.47 -34.77
C ASP A 41 -13.65 -11.73 -36.14
N THR A 42 -12.85 -10.77 -36.64
CA THR A 42 -12.10 -10.93 -37.88
C THR A 42 -10.97 -11.95 -37.70
N TYR A 43 -10.22 -11.92 -36.58
CA TYR A 43 -9.18 -12.92 -36.29
C TYR A 43 -9.77 -14.34 -36.15
N LYS A 44 -10.96 -14.50 -35.53
CA LYS A 44 -11.63 -15.80 -35.43
C LYS A 44 -11.98 -16.42 -36.79
N SER A 45 -12.15 -15.59 -37.81
CA SER A 45 -12.43 -16.04 -39.17
C SER A 45 -11.17 -16.45 -39.96
N TYR A 46 -9.99 -16.23 -39.37
CA TYR A 46 -8.72 -16.59 -40.00
C TYR A 46 -8.49 -18.11 -39.86
N GLU A 47 -8.12 -18.78 -40.95
CA GLU A 47 -8.01 -20.25 -40.98
C GLU A 47 -6.90 -20.80 -40.08
N GLN A 48 -5.75 -20.14 -40.09
CA GLN A 48 -4.57 -20.56 -39.32
C GLN A 48 -4.60 -19.92 -37.93
N GLN A 49 -5.51 -20.41 -37.07
CA GLN A 49 -5.77 -19.84 -35.75
C GLN A 49 -4.52 -19.67 -34.88
N GLY A 50 -3.52 -20.56 -35.00
CA GLY A 50 -2.26 -20.46 -34.28
C GLY A 50 -1.56 -19.09 -34.43
N LEU A 51 -1.63 -18.50 -35.65
CA LEU A 51 -0.99 -17.22 -35.97
C LEU A 51 -1.71 -15.99 -35.39
N VAL A 52 -2.94 -16.15 -34.92
CA VAL A 52 -3.78 -15.04 -34.43
C VAL A 52 -4.13 -15.12 -32.93
N TYR A 53 -3.82 -16.22 -32.25
CA TYR A 53 -4.13 -16.36 -30.83
C TYR A 53 -3.46 -15.27 -29.99
N GLU A 54 -2.19 -14.96 -30.21
CA GLU A 54 -1.50 -13.86 -29.52
C GLU A 54 -2.18 -12.50 -29.78
N LYS A 55 -2.57 -12.25 -31.03
CA LYS A 55 -3.25 -11.00 -31.43
C LYS A 55 -4.64 -10.90 -30.77
N MET A 56 -5.39 -12.01 -30.71
CA MET A 56 -6.64 -12.08 -29.99
C MET A 56 -6.44 -11.88 -28.48
N ALA A 57 -5.40 -12.48 -27.89
CA ALA A 57 -5.05 -12.27 -26.49
C ALA A 57 -4.83 -10.79 -26.17
N LYS A 58 -4.03 -10.10 -27.01
CA LYS A 58 -3.80 -8.65 -26.88
C LYS A 58 -5.08 -7.83 -27.05
N ALA A 59 -5.96 -8.20 -27.96
CA ALA A 59 -7.25 -7.53 -28.15
C ALA A 59 -8.19 -7.73 -26.95
N TYR A 60 -8.28 -8.95 -26.42
CA TYR A 60 -9.04 -9.22 -25.18
C TYR A 60 -8.46 -8.47 -23.97
N LEU A 61 -7.14 -8.37 -23.90
CA LEU A 61 -6.47 -7.60 -22.84
C LEU A 61 -6.82 -6.11 -22.91
N ALA A 62 -6.87 -5.54 -24.13
CA ALA A 62 -7.27 -4.16 -24.35
C ALA A 62 -8.74 -3.89 -23.98
N LEU A 63 -9.61 -4.89 -24.10
CA LEU A 63 -11.00 -4.86 -23.63
C LEU A 63 -11.16 -5.14 -22.11
N GLY A 64 -10.06 -5.41 -21.39
CA GLY A 64 -10.10 -5.77 -19.97
C GLY A 64 -10.59 -7.22 -19.71
N ASN A 65 -10.75 -8.03 -20.74
CA ASN A 65 -11.20 -9.42 -20.59
C ASN A 65 -9.98 -10.33 -20.35
N TYR A 66 -9.53 -10.37 -19.09
CA TYR A 66 -8.33 -11.12 -18.70
C TYR A 66 -8.45 -12.63 -18.88
N ASP A 67 -9.62 -13.21 -18.66
CA ASP A 67 -9.82 -14.68 -18.78
C ASP A 67 -9.68 -15.15 -20.22
N LEU A 68 -10.30 -14.45 -21.17
CA LEU A 68 -10.15 -14.76 -22.58
C LEU A 68 -8.76 -14.44 -23.09
N ALA A 69 -8.11 -13.40 -22.56
CA ALA A 69 -6.71 -13.10 -22.89
C ALA A 69 -5.78 -14.23 -22.43
N LEU A 70 -5.91 -14.70 -21.18
CA LEU A 70 -5.16 -15.86 -20.64
C LEU A 70 -5.35 -17.11 -21.49
N LYS A 71 -6.61 -17.44 -21.82
CA LYS A 71 -6.92 -18.60 -22.67
C LYS A 71 -6.26 -18.51 -24.04
N ASN A 72 -6.28 -17.33 -24.67
CA ASN A 72 -5.69 -17.15 -25.99
C ASN A 72 -4.16 -17.13 -25.95
N TYR A 73 -3.53 -16.61 -24.88
CA TYR A 73 -2.09 -16.75 -24.71
C TYR A 73 -1.66 -18.20 -24.49
N ASP A 74 -2.43 -18.99 -23.74
CA ASP A 74 -2.18 -20.42 -23.58
C ASP A 74 -2.22 -21.15 -24.93
N LEU A 75 -3.25 -20.88 -25.75
CA LEU A 75 -3.33 -21.41 -27.10
C LEU A 75 -2.20 -20.94 -28.02
N ALA A 76 -1.77 -19.68 -27.90
CA ALA A 76 -0.66 -19.15 -28.65
C ALA A 76 0.66 -19.84 -28.26
N LEU A 77 0.91 -20.03 -26.96
CA LEU A 77 2.09 -20.72 -26.46
C LEU A 77 2.11 -22.19 -26.88
N ASN A 78 0.96 -22.86 -26.86
CA ASN A 78 0.83 -24.24 -27.36
C ASN A 78 1.13 -24.34 -28.88
N ALA A 79 0.78 -23.31 -29.67
CA ALA A 79 1.09 -23.25 -31.09
C ALA A 79 2.57 -22.93 -31.36
N PHE A 80 3.19 -22.11 -30.52
CA PHE A 80 4.58 -21.65 -30.63
C PHE A 80 5.32 -21.75 -29.29
N PRO A 81 5.67 -22.96 -28.83
CA PRO A 81 6.24 -23.18 -27.49
C PRO A 81 7.59 -22.47 -27.24
N GLU A 82 8.35 -22.24 -28.31
CA GLU A 82 9.68 -21.62 -28.24
C GLU A 82 9.64 -20.09 -28.42
N ASP A 83 8.46 -19.50 -28.66
CA ASP A 83 8.35 -18.05 -28.83
C ASP A 83 8.52 -17.32 -27.50
N ALA A 84 9.67 -16.70 -27.32
CA ALA A 84 10.03 -15.98 -26.09
C ALA A 84 9.12 -14.77 -25.83
N LEU A 85 8.59 -14.10 -26.88
CA LEU A 85 7.74 -12.93 -26.74
C LEU A 85 6.35 -13.33 -26.24
N ILE A 86 5.76 -14.36 -26.84
CA ILE A 86 4.47 -14.92 -26.37
C ILE A 86 4.60 -15.38 -24.90
N LYS A 87 5.67 -16.13 -24.60
CA LYS A 87 5.98 -16.62 -23.25
C LYS A 87 6.09 -15.46 -22.25
N TYR A 88 6.79 -14.40 -22.62
CA TYR A 88 6.98 -13.21 -21.79
C TYR A 88 5.68 -12.46 -21.50
N ASP A 89 4.91 -12.17 -22.56
CA ASP A 89 3.62 -11.45 -22.43
C ASP A 89 2.61 -12.28 -21.63
N TYR A 90 2.58 -13.59 -21.85
CA TYR A 90 1.71 -14.51 -21.08
C TYR A 90 2.11 -14.56 -19.60
N ALA A 91 3.40 -14.70 -19.29
CA ALA A 91 3.91 -14.71 -17.92
C ALA A 91 3.58 -13.39 -17.18
N LYS A 92 3.70 -12.25 -17.86
CA LYS A 92 3.30 -10.95 -17.30
C LYS A 92 1.81 -10.89 -16.99
N LEU A 93 0.96 -11.40 -17.87
CA LEU A 93 -0.48 -11.45 -17.64
C LEU A 93 -0.84 -12.39 -16.48
N LEU A 94 -0.21 -13.56 -16.40
CA LEU A 94 -0.36 -14.49 -15.27
C LEU A 94 0.00 -13.83 -13.95
N SER A 95 1.14 -13.12 -13.90
CA SER A 95 1.59 -12.37 -12.71
C SER A 95 0.60 -11.27 -12.31
N ARG A 96 0.00 -10.55 -13.27
CA ARG A 96 -1.06 -9.54 -13.02
C ARG A 96 -2.36 -10.16 -12.53
N SER A 97 -2.70 -11.35 -13.05
CA SER A 97 -3.88 -12.12 -12.66
C SER A 97 -3.68 -12.96 -11.38
N LYS A 98 -2.58 -12.72 -10.63
CA LYS A 98 -2.22 -13.42 -9.39
C LYS A 98 -1.97 -14.94 -9.55
N LYS A 99 -1.80 -15.43 -10.76
CA LYS A 99 -1.36 -16.81 -11.05
C LYS A 99 0.17 -16.89 -10.98
N LEU A 100 0.69 -16.66 -9.76
CA LEU A 100 2.11 -16.41 -9.54
C LEU A 100 2.98 -17.64 -9.82
N ASN A 101 2.49 -18.86 -9.51
CA ASN A 101 3.25 -20.09 -9.76
C ASN A 101 3.47 -20.31 -11.26
N ASP A 102 2.42 -20.15 -12.06
CA ASP A 102 2.52 -20.32 -13.51
C ASP A 102 3.43 -19.25 -14.13
N ALA A 103 3.31 -18.00 -13.65
CA ALA A 103 4.19 -16.92 -14.06
C ALA A 103 5.67 -17.22 -13.72
N ALA A 104 5.96 -17.77 -12.54
CA ALA A 104 7.31 -18.12 -12.11
C ALA A 104 7.91 -19.22 -13.00
N VAL A 105 7.13 -20.21 -13.39
CA VAL A 105 7.56 -21.26 -14.32
C VAL A 105 7.99 -20.65 -15.65
N LEU A 106 7.11 -19.86 -16.27
CA LEU A 106 7.40 -19.28 -17.60
C LEU A 106 8.58 -18.29 -17.56
N PHE A 107 8.70 -17.45 -16.53
CA PHE A 107 9.87 -16.57 -16.40
C PHE A 107 11.15 -17.36 -16.12
N SER A 108 11.08 -18.48 -15.40
CA SER A 108 12.25 -19.35 -15.17
C SER A 108 12.71 -19.99 -16.48
N GLU A 109 11.78 -20.43 -17.33
CA GLU A 109 12.08 -20.92 -18.67
C GLU A 109 12.72 -19.84 -19.56
N LEU A 110 12.22 -18.60 -19.50
CA LEU A 110 12.80 -17.47 -20.22
C LEU A 110 14.23 -17.17 -19.74
N VAL A 111 14.49 -17.21 -18.44
CA VAL A 111 15.84 -17.07 -17.88
C VAL A 111 16.74 -18.22 -18.35
N TYR A 112 16.21 -19.45 -18.46
CA TYR A 112 16.97 -20.59 -18.98
C TYR A 112 17.29 -20.42 -20.48
N LEU A 113 16.33 -19.89 -21.27
CA LEU A 113 16.47 -19.67 -22.71
C LEU A 113 17.51 -18.57 -22.99
N ASP A 114 17.46 -17.47 -22.27
CA ASP A 114 18.43 -16.37 -22.38
C ASP A 114 18.77 -15.81 -20.99
N TYR A 115 19.78 -16.42 -20.38
CA TYR A 115 20.27 -16.01 -19.06
C TYR A 115 20.83 -14.57 -19.04
N ARG A 116 21.25 -14.03 -20.18
CA ARG A 116 21.84 -12.69 -20.28
C ARG A 116 20.82 -11.56 -20.38
N ASN A 117 19.56 -11.88 -20.46
CA ASN A 117 18.51 -10.87 -20.53
C ASN A 117 18.16 -10.34 -19.13
N PRO A 118 18.53 -9.11 -18.75
CA PRO A 118 18.28 -8.58 -17.40
C PRO A 118 16.79 -8.44 -17.09
N ASN A 119 15.94 -8.22 -18.11
CA ASN A 119 14.49 -8.09 -17.91
C ASN A 119 13.86 -9.40 -17.44
N TYR A 120 14.34 -10.57 -17.89
CA TYR A 120 13.80 -11.84 -17.46
C TYR A 120 14.07 -12.09 -15.98
N HIS A 121 15.29 -11.78 -15.51
CA HIS A 121 15.64 -11.83 -14.09
C HIS A 121 14.80 -10.84 -13.27
N TYR A 122 14.63 -9.61 -13.78
CA TYR A 122 13.84 -8.60 -13.09
C TYR A 122 12.37 -9.02 -12.92
N GLU A 123 11.72 -9.50 -13.99
CA GLU A 123 10.32 -9.94 -13.95
C GLU A 123 10.14 -11.19 -13.07
N LEU A 124 11.07 -12.15 -13.12
CA LEU A 124 11.08 -13.30 -12.20
C LEU A 124 11.21 -12.84 -10.74
N GLY A 125 12.09 -11.87 -10.49
CA GLY A 125 12.23 -11.23 -9.18
C GLY A 125 10.94 -10.59 -8.68
N LEU A 126 10.19 -9.92 -9.56
CA LEU A 126 8.88 -9.35 -9.22
C LEU A 126 7.84 -10.43 -8.85
N VAL A 127 7.87 -11.57 -9.53
CA VAL A 127 6.97 -12.69 -9.19
C VAL A 127 7.33 -13.27 -7.84
N PHE A 128 8.62 -13.53 -7.57
CA PHE A 128 9.10 -14.04 -6.28
C PHE A 128 8.82 -13.05 -5.14
N GLU A 129 8.98 -11.74 -5.37
CA GLU A 129 8.62 -10.72 -4.37
C GLU A 129 7.13 -10.78 -3.99
N LYS A 130 6.23 -10.95 -4.99
CA LYS A 130 4.79 -11.10 -4.76
C LYS A 130 4.42 -12.41 -4.04
N GLN A 131 5.22 -13.46 -4.21
CA GLN A 131 5.09 -14.73 -3.50
C GLN A 131 5.63 -14.66 -2.06
N GLY A 132 6.35 -13.59 -1.70
CA GLY A 132 7.08 -13.50 -0.42
C GLY A 132 8.36 -14.34 -0.39
N ASP A 133 8.87 -14.76 -1.54
CA ASP A 133 10.09 -15.55 -1.65
C ASP A 133 11.32 -14.67 -1.42
N SER A 134 12.13 -15.03 -0.44
CA SER A 134 13.36 -14.32 -0.07
C SER A 134 14.42 -14.28 -1.18
N THR A 135 14.34 -15.18 -2.18
CA THR A 135 15.26 -15.23 -3.32
C THR A 135 14.99 -14.14 -4.38
N ALA A 136 13.88 -13.39 -4.26
CA ALA A 136 13.55 -12.28 -5.15
C ALA A 136 14.71 -11.29 -5.31
N MET A 137 15.40 -10.97 -4.21
CA MET A 137 16.54 -10.04 -4.22
C MET A 137 17.72 -10.54 -5.04
N ASN A 138 17.95 -11.85 -5.06
CA ASN A 138 19.00 -12.44 -5.89
C ASN A 138 18.70 -12.24 -7.38
N ARG A 139 17.43 -12.28 -7.77
CA ARG A 139 17.00 -12.03 -9.16
C ARG A 139 17.15 -10.57 -9.56
N PHE A 140 16.81 -9.63 -8.67
CA PHE A 140 17.06 -8.20 -8.91
C PHE A 140 18.57 -7.89 -8.99
N HIS A 141 19.37 -8.54 -8.15
CA HIS A 141 20.82 -8.42 -8.21
C HIS A 141 21.39 -8.96 -9.53
N SER A 142 20.94 -10.14 -9.98
CA SER A 142 21.32 -10.68 -11.29
C SER A 142 20.97 -9.73 -12.44
N ALA A 143 19.77 -9.12 -12.40
CA ALA A 143 19.38 -8.13 -13.41
C ALA A 143 20.32 -6.91 -13.41
N TYR A 144 20.74 -6.44 -12.24
CA TYR A 144 21.69 -5.34 -12.10
C TYR A 144 23.10 -5.72 -12.56
N GLU A 145 23.59 -6.93 -12.26
CA GLU A 145 24.90 -7.39 -12.70
C GLU A 145 25.00 -7.55 -14.23
N LEU A 146 23.90 -7.98 -14.86
CA LEU A 146 23.81 -8.10 -16.32
C LEU A 146 23.68 -6.74 -17.02
N ASP A 147 22.99 -5.79 -16.38
CA ASP A 147 22.83 -4.41 -16.85
C ASP A 147 22.91 -3.44 -15.66
N PRO A 148 24.09 -2.87 -15.38
CA PRO A 148 24.26 -1.89 -14.30
C PRO A 148 23.49 -0.58 -14.51
N THR A 149 22.87 -0.37 -15.66
CA THR A 149 22.00 0.78 -15.95
C THR A 149 20.50 0.47 -15.83
N HIS A 150 20.15 -0.77 -15.50
CA HIS A 150 18.76 -1.21 -15.38
C HIS A 150 18.04 -0.53 -14.21
N GLN A 151 17.41 0.62 -14.49
CA GLN A 151 16.86 1.53 -13.47
C GLN A 151 15.93 0.86 -12.45
N LYS A 152 15.06 -0.04 -12.92
CA LYS A 152 14.09 -0.73 -12.05
C LYS A 152 14.76 -1.72 -11.09
N ALA A 153 15.80 -2.44 -11.54
CA ALA A 153 16.56 -3.34 -10.68
C ALA A 153 17.36 -2.56 -9.65
N ILE A 154 17.99 -1.46 -10.06
CA ILE A 154 18.69 -0.51 -9.18
C ILE A 154 17.75 0.00 -8.07
N ALA A 155 16.54 0.45 -8.43
CA ALA A 155 15.57 0.94 -7.46
C ALA A 155 15.17 -0.13 -6.44
N LYS A 156 14.97 -1.39 -6.88
CA LYS A 156 14.71 -2.52 -5.98
C LYS A 156 15.87 -2.77 -5.01
N MET A 157 17.10 -2.81 -5.51
CA MET A 157 18.31 -2.98 -4.68
C MET A 157 18.48 -1.83 -3.70
N ALA A 158 18.35 -0.59 -4.16
CA ALA A 158 18.46 0.61 -3.33
C ALA A 158 17.42 0.61 -2.20
N ARG A 159 16.16 0.34 -2.51
CA ARG A 159 15.06 0.26 -1.54
C ARG A 159 15.30 -0.85 -0.51
N TYR A 160 15.75 -2.02 -0.94
CA TYR A 160 16.07 -3.12 -0.03
C TYR A 160 17.13 -2.71 1.02
N PHE A 161 18.23 -2.11 0.58
CA PHE A 161 19.28 -1.66 1.50
C PHE A 161 18.81 -0.49 2.38
N LEU A 162 17.99 0.41 1.83
CA LEU A 162 17.43 1.52 2.58
C LEU A 162 16.55 1.04 3.74
N VAL A 163 15.62 0.11 3.49
CA VAL A 163 14.75 -0.47 4.53
C VAL A 163 15.57 -1.20 5.60
N LYS A 164 16.68 -1.81 5.22
CA LYS A 164 17.62 -2.46 6.15
C LYS A 164 18.58 -1.48 6.85
N ARG A 165 18.39 -0.18 6.69
CA ARG A 165 19.26 0.89 7.24
C ARG A 165 20.74 0.77 6.82
N LYS A 166 21.01 0.10 5.70
CA LYS A 166 22.33 0.02 5.08
C LYS A 166 22.53 1.19 4.11
N HIS A 167 22.64 2.38 4.66
CA HIS A 167 22.61 3.65 3.92
C HIS A 167 23.65 3.74 2.82
N GLU A 168 24.90 3.39 3.08
CA GLU A 168 25.98 3.48 2.09
C GLU A 168 25.77 2.50 0.93
N ALA A 169 25.31 1.27 1.23
CA ALA A 169 24.99 0.29 0.19
C ALA A 169 23.82 0.78 -0.67
N SER A 170 22.78 1.39 -0.06
CA SER A 170 21.68 2.00 -0.81
C SER A 170 22.16 3.13 -1.71
N LEU A 171 22.98 4.06 -1.18
CA LEU A 171 23.52 5.19 -1.95
C LEU A 171 24.37 4.75 -3.12
N LYS A 172 25.14 3.66 -3.00
CA LYS A 172 25.92 3.10 -4.11
C LYS A 172 25.01 2.79 -5.31
N TYR A 173 23.93 2.04 -5.09
CA TYR A 173 22.98 1.71 -6.17
C TYR A 173 22.29 2.97 -6.72
N ILE A 174 21.83 3.87 -5.83
CA ILE A 174 21.17 5.11 -6.22
C ILE A 174 22.08 5.95 -7.13
N ASN A 175 23.33 6.14 -6.73
CA ASN A 175 24.27 6.97 -7.49
C ASN A 175 24.56 6.35 -8.86
N THR A 176 24.83 5.04 -8.94
CA THR A 176 24.98 4.34 -10.22
C THR A 176 23.77 4.56 -11.16
N GLY A 177 22.56 4.48 -10.62
CA GLY A 177 21.35 4.73 -11.42
C GLY A 177 21.21 6.18 -11.86
N LEU A 178 21.55 7.13 -11.00
CA LEU A 178 21.48 8.56 -11.31
C LEU A 178 22.60 9.03 -12.26
N GLU A 179 23.74 8.35 -12.31
CA GLU A 179 24.78 8.58 -13.33
C GLU A 179 24.27 8.27 -14.73
N SER A 180 23.49 7.20 -14.89
CA SER A 180 22.92 6.81 -16.19
C SER A 180 21.61 7.55 -16.51
N TYR A 181 20.81 7.94 -15.51
CA TYR A 181 19.57 8.72 -15.66
C TYR A 181 19.37 9.69 -14.48
N ALA A 182 19.90 10.89 -14.63
CA ALA A 182 19.99 11.91 -13.58
C ALA A 182 18.63 12.41 -13.04
N ASN A 183 17.55 12.22 -13.80
CA ASN A 183 16.19 12.67 -13.45
C ASN A 183 15.23 11.52 -13.11
N ASN A 184 15.77 10.35 -12.74
CA ASN A 184 14.95 9.26 -12.25
C ASN A 184 14.29 9.64 -10.91
N VAL A 185 12.99 9.95 -10.96
CA VAL A 185 12.18 10.40 -9.81
C VAL A 185 12.22 9.39 -8.66
N GLU A 186 12.12 8.09 -8.94
CA GLU A 186 12.16 7.05 -7.92
C GLU A 186 13.51 7.02 -7.18
N LEU A 187 14.62 7.10 -7.90
CA LEU A 187 15.96 7.10 -7.30
C LEU A 187 16.24 8.38 -6.54
N ILE A 188 15.77 9.53 -7.04
CA ILE A 188 15.88 10.82 -6.33
C ILE A 188 15.10 10.76 -5.02
N ASN A 189 13.88 10.21 -5.03
CA ASN A 189 13.09 10.03 -3.80
C ASN A 189 13.79 9.08 -2.81
N LEU A 190 14.34 7.96 -3.29
CA LEU A 190 15.11 7.04 -2.44
C LEU A 190 16.37 7.71 -1.86
N LYS A 191 17.01 8.62 -2.62
CA LYS A 191 18.17 9.38 -2.15
C LYS A 191 17.78 10.37 -1.06
N ALA A 192 16.69 11.12 -1.27
CA ALA A 192 16.16 12.03 -0.26
C ALA A 192 15.80 11.29 1.04
N LEU A 193 15.10 10.16 0.94
CA LEU A 193 14.77 9.32 2.09
C LEU A 193 16.00 8.71 2.76
N ASN A 194 17.04 8.38 1.99
CA ASN A 194 18.28 7.83 2.55
C ASN A 194 18.96 8.86 3.46
N TYR A 195 19.12 10.08 3.00
CA TYR A 195 19.67 11.16 3.80
C TYR A 195 18.76 11.53 4.96
N TYR A 196 17.43 11.56 4.77
CA TYR A 196 16.46 11.78 5.83
C TYR A 196 16.59 10.76 6.98
N TRP A 197 16.76 9.51 6.67
CA TRP A 197 16.91 8.45 7.68
C TRP A 197 18.32 8.34 8.26
N LYS A 198 19.33 8.99 7.62
CA LYS A 198 20.65 9.23 8.18
C LYS A 198 20.68 10.49 9.08
N GLU A 199 19.56 11.20 9.18
CA GLU A 199 19.46 12.48 9.88
C GLU A 199 20.31 13.60 9.25
N ASP A 200 20.76 13.41 8.00
CA ASP A 200 21.38 14.45 7.20
C ASP A 200 20.29 15.28 6.49
N TYR A 201 19.61 16.10 7.29
CA TYR A 201 18.44 16.85 6.83
C TYR A 201 18.80 17.93 5.81
N LYS A 202 20.05 18.37 5.79
CA LYS A 202 20.54 19.32 4.78
C LYS A 202 20.57 18.68 3.39
N GLU A 203 21.21 17.52 3.26
CA GLU A 203 21.24 16.80 1.99
C GLU A 203 19.83 16.26 1.63
N ALA A 204 19.05 15.80 2.60
CA ALA A 204 17.69 15.35 2.37
C ALA A 204 16.83 16.44 1.73
N SER A 205 16.89 17.69 2.25
CA SER A 205 16.13 18.80 1.69
C SER A 205 16.52 19.13 0.25
N VAL A 206 17.81 19.07 -0.11
CA VAL A 206 18.28 19.27 -1.49
C VAL A 206 17.64 18.26 -2.46
N TRP A 207 17.55 16.98 -2.05
CA TRP A 207 16.99 15.94 -2.91
C TRP A 207 15.47 15.96 -2.95
N PHE A 208 14.77 16.35 -1.88
CA PHE A 208 13.34 16.61 -1.90
C PHE A 208 12.98 17.84 -2.75
N ASP A 209 13.76 18.94 -2.67
CA ASP A 209 13.57 20.09 -3.54
C ASP A 209 13.75 19.74 -5.01
N LYS A 210 14.71 18.86 -5.33
CA LYS A 210 14.87 18.36 -6.70
C LYS A 210 13.63 17.66 -7.22
N LEU A 211 12.87 16.92 -6.37
CA LEU A 211 11.59 16.34 -6.76
C LEU A 211 10.58 17.42 -7.14
N LEU A 212 10.48 18.51 -6.37
CA LEU A 212 9.60 19.64 -6.71
C LEU A 212 9.97 20.28 -8.05
N VAL A 213 11.28 20.45 -8.33
CA VAL A 213 11.77 20.97 -9.62
C VAL A 213 11.39 20.05 -10.79
N LEU A 214 11.29 18.74 -10.56
CA LEU A 214 10.86 17.74 -11.56
C LEU A 214 9.33 17.66 -11.70
N GLY A 215 8.58 18.48 -10.95
CA GLY A 215 7.12 18.50 -10.99
C GLY A 215 6.43 17.53 -10.02
N GLU A 216 7.18 16.80 -9.21
CA GLU A 216 6.63 15.94 -8.17
C GLU A 216 6.18 16.78 -6.99
N ASN A 217 4.87 16.97 -6.85
CA ASN A 217 4.27 17.79 -5.80
C ASN A 217 3.24 16.98 -5.01
N SER A 218 3.52 16.72 -3.73
CA SER A 218 2.65 15.92 -2.86
C SER A 218 2.77 16.36 -1.40
N GLN A 219 1.72 16.08 -0.63
CA GLN A 219 1.71 16.29 0.82
C GLN A 219 2.98 15.69 1.47
N PHE A 220 3.31 14.46 1.13
CA PHE A 220 4.49 13.76 1.68
C PHE A 220 5.79 14.52 1.47
N ILE A 221 6.04 15.06 0.27
CA ILE A 221 7.28 15.82 -0.01
C ILE A 221 7.32 17.08 0.85
N HIS A 222 6.20 17.80 0.97
CA HIS A 222 6.13 19.01 1.78
C HIS A 222 6.27 18.74 3.27
N GLU A 223 5.69 17.67 3.80
CA GLU A 223 5.91 17.22 5.18
C GLU A 223 7.40 16.93 5.44
N LYS A 224 8.07 16.23 4.52
CA LYS A 224 9.50 15.93 4.67
C LYS A 224 10.38 17.17 4.57
N LEU A 225 10.09 18.08 3.65
CA LEU A 225 10.81 19.36 3.54
C LEU A 225 10.58 20.24 4.76
N SER A 226 9.34 20.36 5.24
CA SER A 226 9.04 21.09 6.47
C SER A 226 9.87 20.57 7.64
N PHE A 227 9.89 19.27 7.84
CA PHE A 227 10.69 18.64 8.89
C PHE A 227 12.20 18.90 8.68
N CYS A 228 12.73 18.66 7.48
CA CYS A 228 14.15 18.88 7.17
C CYS A 228 14.57 20.32 7.40
N TYR A 229 13.75 21.31 7.04
CA TYR A 229 14.07 22.72 7.27
C TYR A 229 13.93 23.12 8.74
N ALA A 230 12.98 22.51 9.48
CA ALA A 230 12.86 22.72 10.93
C ALA A 230 14.11 22.24 11.67
N GLU A 231 14.63 21.05 11.35
CA GLU A 231 15.86 20.52 11.94
C GLU A 231 17.11 21.34 11.60
N GLN A 232 17.07 22.07 10.49
CA GLN A 232 18.11 23.05 10.12
C GLN A 232 17.86 24.44 10.74
N THR A 233 16.86 24.60 11.60
CA THR A 233 16.43 25.91 12.18
C THR A 233 15.97 26.94 11.14
N LEU A 234 15.71 26.53 9.93
CA LEU A 234 15.19 27.36 8.84
C LEU A 234 13.66 27.46 8.90
N TYR A 235 13.14 27.89 10.05
CA TYR A 235 11.72 27.84 10.40
C TYR A 235 10.79 28.50 9.38
N LYS A 236 11.22 29.58 8.73
CA LYS A 236 10.40 30.25 7.72
C LYS A 236 10.13 29.32 6.54
N LYS A 237 11.16 28.63 6.03
CA LYS A 237 10.99 27.63 4.97
C LYS A 237 10.16 26.43 5.44
N ALA A 238 10.39 25.99 6.69
CA ALA A 238 9.62 24.91 7.29
C ALA A 238 8.12 25.24 7.32
N ILE A 239 7.77 26.47 7.71
CA ILE A 239 6.38 26.96 7.74
C ILE A 239 5.78 27.02 6.33
N ASP A 240 6.54 27.51 5.34
CA ASP A 240 6.06 27.56 3.96
C ASP A 240 5.67 26.16 3.47
N HIS A 241 6.51 25.17 3.72
CA HIS A 241 6.22 23.78 3.34
C HIS A 241 5.14 23.14 4.22
N ALA A 242 5.05 23.43 5.51
CA ALA A 242 3.97 22.96 6.37
C ALA A 242 2.59 23.47 5.90
N ASN A 243 2.52 24.76 5.53
CA ASN A 243 1.28 25.33 4.95
C ASN A 243 0.88 24.62 3.66
N LEU A 244 1.84 24.29 2.79
CA LEU A 244 1.56 23.50 1.59
C LEU A 244 1.07 22.10 1.94
N ALA A 245 1.67 21.43 2.92
CA ALA A 245 1.20 20.11 3.38
C ALA A 245 -0.24 20.17 3.92
N VAL A 246 -0.57 21.19 4.72
CA VAL A 246 -1.94 21.44 5.21
C VAL A 246 -2.91 21.70 4.06
N SER A 247 -2.49 22.36 2.97
CA SER A 247 -3.36 22.63 1.82
C SER A 247 -3.81 21.35 1.08
N PHE A 248 -3.03 20.27 1.15
CA PHE A 248 -3.41 18.94 0.60
C PHE A 248 -4.45 18.24 1.46
N ASP A 249 -4.33 18.32 2.78
CA ASP A 249 -5.28 17.78 3.74
C ASP A 249 -5.48 18.72 4.93
N PRO A 250 -6.45 19.64 4.84
CA PRO A 250 -6.72 20.64 5.89
C PRO A 250 -7.20 20.05 7.23
N LYS A 251 -7.56 18.78 7.26
CA LYS A 251 -8.01 18.10 8.47
C LYS A 251 -6.93 17.18 9.08
N ASN A 252 -5.76 17.13 8.51
CA ASN A 252 -4.65 16.38 9.07
C ASN A 252 -4.14 17.05 10.34
N THR A 253 -4.59 16.53 11.48
CA THR A 253 -4.29 17.10 12.81
C THR A 253 -2.79 17.14 13.11
N THR A 254 -2.03 16.16 12.61
CA THR A 254 -0.57 16.13 12.76
C THR A 254 0.08 17.33 12.07
N ASN A 255 -0.32 17.62 10.83
CA ASN A 255 0.23 18.75 10.07
C ASN A 255 -0.16 20.09 10.69
N LEU A 256 -1.41 20.24 11.16
CA LEU A 256 -1.87 21.43 11.87
C LEU A 256 -1.07 21.65 13.16
N TYR A 257 -0.85 20.60 13.94
CA TYR A 257 -0.09 20.68 15.19
C TYR A 257 1.38 21.04 14.95
N ILE A 258 2.03 20.41 13.97
CA ILE A 258 3.40 20.72 13.55
C ILE A 258 3.50 22.19 13.10
N LEU A 259 2.54 22.67 12.32
CA LEU A 259 2.50 24.05 11.87
C LEU A 259 2.43 25.03 13.07
N GLY A 260 1.59 24.72 14.06
CA GLY A 260 1.52 25.48 15.31
C GLY A 260 2.85 25.51 16.07
N GLN A 261 3.54 24.37 16.19
CA GLN A 261 4.86 24.30 16.83
C GLN A 261 5.93 25.11 16.06
N LEU A 262 5.87 25.11 14.72
CA LEU A 262 6.79 25.91 13.91
C LEU A 262 6.58 27.41 14.12
N TYR A 263 5.33 27.87 14.25
CA TYR A 263 5.04 29.28 14.60
C TYR A 263 5.49 29.63 16.02
N GLU A 264 5.38 28.71 16.99
CA GLU A 264 5.92 28.88 18.33
C GLU A 264 7.47 29.09 18.29
N ASN A 265 8.18 28.32 17.47
CA ASN A 265 9.65 28.44 17.33
C ASN A 265 10.11 29.81 16.80
N ILE A 266 9.25 30.55 16.12
CA ILE A 266 9.54 31.94 15.66
C ILE A 266 8.90 32.99 16.56
N ASN A 267 8.34 32.60 17.71
CA ASN A 267 7.64 33.42 18.68
C ASN A 267 6.36 34.11 18.12
N ASP A 268 5.76 33.58 17.07
CA ASP A 268 4.44 33.99 16.60
C ASP A 268 3.38 33.16 17.37
N TYR A 269 3.19 33.56 18.62
CA TYR A 269 2.28 32.84 19.54
C TYR A 269 0.81 32.93 19.11
N ALA A 270 0.40 33.96 18.38
CA ALA A 270 -0.97 34.10 17.89
C ALA A 270 -1.27 33.06 16.81
N ALA A 271 -0.35 32.90 15.85
CA ALA A 271 -0.47 31.86 14.85
C ALA A 271 -0.33 30.45 15.43
N ALA A 272 0.58 30.26 16.39
CA ALA A 272 0.75 28.98 17.11
C ALA A 272 -0.53 28.55 17.81
N GLU A 273 -1.16 29.44 18.60
CA GLU A 273 -2.42 29.20 19.30
C GLU A 273 -3.54 28.80 18.30
N LYS A 274 -3.66 29.53 17.19
CA LYS A 274 -4.65 29.24 16.15
C LYS A 274 -4.52 27.81 15.65
N TRP A 275 -3.34 27.42 15.19
CA TRP A 275 -3.17 26.13 14.53
C TRP A 275 -3.22 24.95 15.51
N ILE A 276 -2.68 25.11 16.74
CA ILE A 276 -2.81 24.10 17.79
C ILE A 276 -4.26 23.94 18.21
N SER A 277 -5.00 25.02 18.41
CA SER A 277 -6.42 24.96 18.76
C SER A 277 -7.26 24.29 17.69
N GLU A 278 -6.98 24.58 16.41
CA GLU A 278 -7.66 23.93 15.27
C GLU A 278 -7.36 22.42 15.24
N ALA A 279 -6.12 22.01 15.46
CA ALA A 279 -5.75 20.60 15.58
C ALA A 279 -6.51 19.92 16.72
N LEU A 280 -6.54 20.53 17.90
CA LEU A 280 -7.22 19.98 19.08
C LEU A 280 -8.74 19.85 18.90
N VAL A 281 -9.38 20.84 18.23
CA VAL A 281 -10.83 20.76 17.91
C VAL A 281 -11.14 19.58 16.99
N ILE A 282 -10.27 19.30 16.03
CA ILE A 282 -10.46 18.16 15.11
C ILE A 282 -10.12 16.84 15.83
N MET A 283 -9.10 16.83 16.70
CA MET A 283 -8.74 15.68 17.53
C MET A 283 -9.77 15.39 18.63
N ASP A 284 -10.61 16.35 18.94
CA ASP A 284 -11.61 16.30 20.01
C ASP A 284 -12.88 15.53 19.58
N GLN A 285 -12.70 14.44 18.85
CA GLN A 285 -13.72 13.41 18.83
C GLN A 285 -13.57 12.60 20.12
N PRO A 286 -14.62 12.53 20.95
CA PRO A 286 -14.52 11.77 22.18
C PRO A 286 -14.18 10.31 21.87
N LEU A 287 -13.05 9.83 22.37
CA LEU A 287 -12.58 8.45 22.25
C LEU A 287 -13.09 7.55 23.38
N ASN A 288 -14.15 8.00 24.10
CA ASN A 288 -14.70 7.28 25.23
C ASN A 288 -15.20 5.87 24.87
N ALA A 289 -15.79 5.72 23.69
CA ALA A 289 -16.25 4.41 23.20
C ALA A 289 -15.08 3.46 22.90
N GLU A 290 -14.01 3.94 22.29
CA GLU A 290 -12.81 3.17 21.98
C GLU A 290 -12.07 2.74 23.26
N TYR A 291 -11.91 3.65 24.22
CA TYR A 291 -11.32 3.32 25.53
C TYR A 291 -12.19 2.33 26.30
N THR A 292 -13.52 2.46 26.28
CA THR A 292 -14.44 1.52 26.93
C THR A 292 -14.37 0.14 26.30
N LYS A 293 -14.27 0.05 24.97
CA LYS A 293 -14.07 -1.21 24.25
C LYS A 293 -12.73 -1.87 24.62
N LEU A 294 -11.66 -1.09 24.67
CA LEU A 294 -10.34 -1.56 25.10
C LEU A 294 -10.41 -2.15 26.53
N ALA A 295 -11.07 -1.44 27.45
CA ALA A 295 -11.23 -1.89 28.83
C ALA A 295 -12.01 -3.20 28.93
N THR A 296 -13.03 -3.39 28.09
CA THR A 296 -13.79 -4.65 28.02
C THR A 296 -12.89 -5.82 27.65
N ILE A 297 -12.03 -5.64 26.63
CA ILE A 297 -11.06 -6.66 26.18
C ILE A 297 -10.03 -6.97 27.29
N LEU A 298 -9.54 -5.95 27.97
CA LEU A 298 -8.60 -6.09 29.09
C LEU A 298 -9.21 -6.84 30.27
N ASN A 299 -10.48 -6.59 30.59
CA ASN A 299 -11.23 -7.32 31.62
C ASN A 299 -11.36 -8.81 31.29
N GLN A 300 -11.65 -9.16 30.03
CA GLN A 300 -11.70 -10.56 29.57
C GLN A 300 -10.36 -11.29 29.72
N GLN A 301 -9.27 -10.53 29.70
CA GLN A 301 -7.91 -11.04 29.91
C GLN A 301 -7.49 -11.07 31.40
N GLY A 302 -8.34 -10.61 32.32
CA GLY A 302 -7.99 -10.45 33.72
C GLY A 302 -7.03 -9.29 34.02
N LYS A 303 -6.78 -8.40 33.06
CA LYS A 303 -5.89 -7.23 33.15
C LYS A 303 -6.65 -6.04 33.76
N TYR A 304 -7.12 -6.20 35.01
CA TYR A 304 -8.01 -5.23 35.64
C TYR A 304 -7.38 -3.85 35.86
N LYS A 305 -6.08 -3.80 36.14
CA LYS A 305 -5.36 -2.54 36.38
C LYS A 305 -5.31 -1.69 35.12
N GLU A 306 -4.99 -2.32 34.00
CA GLU A 306 -4.94 -1.68 32.68
C GLU A 306 -6.34 -1.30 32.18
N ALA A 307 -7.36 -2.12 32.49
CA ALA A 307 -8.75 -1.81 32.20
C ALA A 307 -9.25 -0.58 32.97
N ILE A 308 -8.87 -0.44 34.26
CA ILE A 308 -9.17 0.75 35.06
C ILE A 308 -8.57 2.00 34.40
N ALA A 309 -7.31 1.94 33.97
CA ALA A 309 -6.66 3.08 33.32
C ALA A 309 -7.38 3.48 32.00
N ALA A 310 -7.77 2.50 31.19
CA ALA A 310 -8.53 2.76 29.97
C ALA A 310 -9.89 3.41 30.27
N LEU A 311 -10.63 2.93 31.27
CA LEU A 311 -11.91 3.51 31.64
C LEU A 311 -11.78 4.92 32.24
N GLN A 312 -10.68 5.19 32.93
CA GLN A 312 -10.40 6.54 33.41
C GLN A 312 -10.15 7.51 32.22
N ASN A 313 -9.49 7.06 31.15
CA ASN A 313 -9.35 7.84 29.94
C ASN A 313 -10.72 8.06 29.26
N ALA A 314 -11.55 7.01 29.12
CA ALA A 314 -12.90 7.15 28.59
C ALA A 314 -13.73 8.22 29.35
N ILE A 315 -13.66 8.20 30.67
CA ILE A 315 -14.39 9.13 31.57
C ILE A 315 -13.79 10.55 31.49
N LYS A 316 -12.49 10.68 31.17
CA LYS A 316 -11.88 11.98 30.97
C LYS A 316 -12.39 12.63 29.69
N GLU A 317 -12.59 11.84 28.62
CA GLU A 317 -13.16 12.30 27.33
C GLU A 317 -14.65 12.67 27.48
N ASP A 318 -15.44 11.81 28.18
CA ASP A 318 -16.83 12.07 28.50
C ASP A 318 -17.14 11.74 29.98
N PRO A 319 -17.11 12.74 30.88
CA PRO A 319 -17.43 12.55 32.31
C PRO A 319 -18.87 12.13 32.59
N GLN A 320 -19.78 12.23 31.61
CA GLN A 320 -21.19 11.86 31.73
C GLN A 320 -21.51 10.49 31.13
N ASP A 321 -20.53 9.79 30.56
CA ASP A 321 -20.69 8.43 30.03
C ASP A 321 -21.01 7.44 31.19
N GLU A 322 -22.30 7.18 31.41
CA GLU A 322 -22.78 6.26 32.45
C GLU A 322 -22.26 4.83 32.27
N MET A 323 -22.06 4.40 31.01
CA MET A 323 -21.56 3.07 30.70
C MET A 323 -20.10 2.92 31.11
N ALA A 324 -19.24 3.87 30.72
CA ALA A 324 -17.83 3.88 31.12
C ALA A 324 -17.68 3.96 32.64
N GLN A 325 -18.48 4.81 33.30
CA GLN A 325 -18.51 4.92 34.77
C GLN A 325 -18.93 3.59 35.45
N PHE A 326 -19.98 2.95 34.96
CA PHE A 326 -20.44 1.67 35.50
C PHE A 326 -19.42 0.54 35.26
N PHE A 327 -18.79 0.50 34.07
CA PHE A 327 -17.75 -0.47 33.79
C PHE A 327 -16.52 -0.24 34.68
N LEU A 328 -16.17 1.00 34.99
CA LEU A 328 -15.10 1.31 35.93
C LEU A 328 -15.41 0.75 37.33
N VAL A 329 -16.67 0.91 37.82
CA VAL A 329 -17.11 0.35 39.08
C VAL A 329 -16.99 -1.19 39.06
N ARG A 330 -17.50 -1.85 38.03
CA ARG A 330 -17.39 -3.31 37.90
C ARG A 330 -15.96 -3.81 37.86
N THR A 331 -15.09 -3.16 37.05
CA THR A 331 -13.68 -3.53 36.96
C THR A 331 -12.96 -3.36 38.31
N LYS A 332 -13.28 -2.29 39.06
CA LYS A 332 -12.72 -2.09 40.40
C LYS A 332 -13.26 -3.11 41.42
N ASP A 333 -14.52 -3.58 41.29
CA ASP A 333 -15.05 -4.68 42.11
C ASP A 333 -14.27 -5.98 41.90
N GLU A 334 -13.91 -6.32 40.67
CA GLU A 334 -13.07 -7.48 40.41
C GLU A 334 -11.62 -7.27 40.93
N TYR A 335 -11.07 -6.08 40.81
CA TYR A 335 -9.70 -5.76 41.17
C TYR A 335 -9.48 -5.58 42.69
N TYR A 336 -10.42 -4.98 43.43
CA TYR A 336 -10.26 -4.71 44.85
C TYR A 336 -10.51 -5.97 45.67
N ALA A 337 -9.69 -6.19 46.70
CA ALA A 337 -9.92 -7.25 47.70
C ALA A 337 -10.85 -6.79 48.81
N ASP A 338 -10.80 -5.49 49.17
CA ASP A 338 -11.54 -4.91 50.31
C ASP A 338 -13.01 -4.66 49.98
N ARG A 339 -13.89 -5.23 50.80
CA ARG A 339 -15.34 -5.13 50.61
C ARG A 339 -15.90 -3.73 50.84
N ASP A 340 -15.37 -3.02 51.80
CA ASP A 340 -15.88 -1.68 52.11
C ASP A 340 -15.58 -0.73 50.94
N SER A 341 -14.41 -0.88 50.31
CA SER A 341 -14.09 -0.18 49.08
C SER A 341 -15.04 -0.56 47.93
N LYS A 342 -15.38 -1.86 47.79
CA LYS A 342 -16.36 -2.32 46.80
C LYS A 342 -17.74 -1.71 47.03
N ILE A 343 -18.25 -1.74 48.25
CA ILE A 343 -19.55 -1.13 48.61
C ILE A 343 -19.53 0.36 48.25
N LYS A 344 -18.50 1.08 48.65
CA LYS A 344 -18.37 2.52 48.45
C LYS A 344 -18.42 2.93 46.96
N ILE A 345 -17.73 2.21 46.07
CA ILE A 345 -17.73 2.58 44.65
C ILE A 345 -19.11 2.44 43.99
N TYR A 346 -19.90 1.44 44.39
CA TYR A 346 -21.28 1.29 43.91
C TYR A 346 -22.23 2.38 44.51
N GLU A 347 -22.06 2.75 45.77
CA GLU A 347 -22.82 3.82 46.39
C GLU A 347 -22.56 5.16 45.71
N VAL A 348 -21.30 5.50 45.46
CA VAL A 348 -20.89 6.71 44.72
C VAL A 348 -21.48 6.73 43.29
N PHE A 349 -21.47 5.59 42.58
CA PHE A 349 -22.07 5.51 41.25
C PHE A 349 -23.59 5.81 41.29
N LYS A 350 -24.30 5.22 42.25
CA LYS A 350 -25.75 5.44 42.40
C LYS A 350 -26.10 6.89 42.77
N GLU A 351 -25.26 7.52 43.57
CA GLU A 351 -25.43 8.93 43.92
C GLU A 351 -25.24 9.82 42.69
N LYS A 352 -24.20 9.54 41.90
CA LYS A 352 -23.87 10.32 40.70
C LYS A 352 -24.88 10.11 39.56
N PHE A 353 -25.39 8.87 39.39
CA PHE A 353 -26.27 8.49 38.29
C PHE A 353 -27.56 7.79 38.78
N PRO A 354 -28.43 8.50 39.52
CA PRO A 354 -29.59 7.86 40.20
C PRO A 354 -30.66 7.32 39.24
N LYS A 355 -30.63 7.77 37.96
CA LYS A 355 -31.59 7.35 36.93
C LYS A 355 -30.95 6.43 35.86
N SER A 356 -29.73 5.99 36.08
CA SER A 356 -29.02 5.15 35.13
C SER A 356 -29.71 3.79 34.95
N VAL A 357 -29.67 3.28 33.72
CA VAL A 357 -30.11 1.92 33.39
C VAL A 357 -29.33 0.83 34.13
N TYR A 358 -28.18 1.17 34.70
CA TYR A 358 -27.31 0.27 35.44
C TYR A 358 -27.63 0.17 36.92
N ILE A 359 -28.58 0.98 37.47
CA ILE A 359 -28.97 0.98 38.89
C ILE A 359 -29.45 -0.39 39.37
N PRO A 360 -30.29 -1.15 38.64
CA PRO A 360 -30.70 -2.48 39.08
C PRO A 360 -29.51 -3.43 39.32
N PHE A 361 -28.52 -3.39 38.43
CA PHE A 361 -27.29 -4.21 38.54
C PHE A 361 -26.44 -3.79 39.76
N ALA A 362 -26.26 -2.47 39.94
CA ALA A 362 -25.55 -1.93 41.10
C ALA A 362 -26.25 -2.30 42.44
N ASN A 363 -27.57 -2.25 42.48
CA ASN A 363 -28.34 -2.65 43.68
C ASN A 363 -28.22 -4.15 43.97
N GLY A 364 -28.26 -5.01 42.95
CA GLY A 364 -28.07 -6.45 43.09
C GLY A 364 -26.72 -6.76 43.77
N ARG A 365 -25.64 -6.20 43.20
CA ARG A 365 -24.30 -6.43 43.73
C ARG A 365 -24.07 -5.84 45.12
N LEU A 366 -24.61 -4.66 45.38
CA LEU A 366 -24.56 -4.05 46.75
C LEU A 366 -25.22 -4.93 47.80
N ARG A 367 -26.35 -5.57 47.47
CA ARG A 367 -27.03 -6.50 48.41
C ARG A 367 -26.10 -7.67 48.72
N GLU A 368 -25.58 -8.33 47.70
CA GLU A 368 -24.62 -9.44 47.87
C GLU A 368 -23.44 -9.05 48.77
N LEU A 369 -22.77 -7.92 48.47
CA LEU A 369 -21.62 -7.44 49.23
C LEU A 369 -21.96 -7.12 50.71
N LYS A 370 -23.16 -6.58 50.98
CA LYS A 370 -23.64 -6.30 52.33
C LYS A 370 -23.99 -7.60 53.11
N ASP A 371 -24.62 -8.56 52.43
CA ASP A 371 -24.93 -9.87 53.02
C ASP A 371 -23.64 -10.66 53.33
N GLU A 372 -22.66 -10.65 52.41
CA GLU A 372 -21.33 -11.25 52.65
C GLU A 372 -20.56 -10.56 53.80
N LYS A 373 -20.76 -9.26 54.01
CA LYS A 373 -20.17 -8.54 55.14
C LYS A 373 -20.79 -8.98 56.45
N PHE A 374 -22.12 -9.11 56.51
CA PHE A 374 -22.86 -9.54 57.69
C PHE A 374 -22.48 -10.97 58.13
N MET A 375 -22.40 -11.91 57.17
CA MET A 375 -22.05 -13.31 57.46
C MET A 375 -20.61 -13.55 57.93
N LYS A 376 -19.70 -12.58 57.81
CA LYS A 376 -18.31 -12.68 58.31
C LYS A 376 -18.05 -11.87 59.58
N SER A 377 -19.06 -11.17 60.08
CA SER A 377 -18.98 -10.44 61.35
C SER A 377 -19.49 -11.25 62.56
N ASP A 378 -20.00 -12.46 62.28
CA ASP A 378 -20.29 -13.51 63.27
C ASP A 378 -19.17 -14.59 63.21
#